data_0c4cf82189794eaa7e900401ce27ca74
#
_entry.id   0c4cf82189794eaa7e900401ce27ca74
#
_cell.length_a   1.000
_cell.length_b   1.000
_cell.length_c   1.000
_cell.angle_alpha   90.00
_cell.angle_beta   90.00
_cell.angle_gamma   90.00
#
_symmetry.space_group_name_H-M   'P 1'
#
loop_
_entity.id
_entity.type
_entity.pdbx_description
1 polymer ?
#
loop_
_entity_poly.entity_id
_entity_poly.type
_entity_poly.pdbx_seq_one_letter_code
_entity_poly.pdbx_strand_id
1 'polypeptide(L)'
;MAVTGSVGKTTTREMITAAVSAGMKCFHTEGNYNSVYGEPITVSRMTDEYDVAVFELGIGEPGEMDILTDIAQPDICVITTIGVAHIEYMGSLENTRKEKLSIIKGMGENGTLYINGDDPMLYAVKDEIPCKVYTYGCGEGMDFRATNIRMEDGYSVYDMVHGDDVVTVKVGVMGLHNVRNSLVAMAVSHQLGVPYEKSSKAFENFRGLRQKVIKLPGKYTIIDDTYNASPDSMKASTDVLCDMKCEGKKYIVLGDMLELGEKSDEYHYEVGEYLRDKKIDEVIVIGEHAQKIKEALDACDTKYAKTVSFTDTEEIAIYLMALMKPEDIVLLKGSNGMKLSEVVNILTN
;
A
#
# COMPACT_ATOMS: atom_id res chain seq x y z
N MET A 1 19.20 -4.26 -2.90
CA MET A 1 18.31 -3.11 -3.16
C MET A 1 17.35 -2.89 -1.99
N ALA A 2 16.79 -1.70 -1.85
CA ALA A 2 15.92 -1.36 -0.73
C ALA A 2 14.65 -0.60 -1.13
N VAL A 3 13.55 -0.85 -0.41
CA VAL A 3 12.25 -0.21 -0.61
C VAL A 3 11.78 0.46 0.68
N THR A 4 11.43 1.74 0.61
CA THR A 4 10.81 2.49 1.70
C THR A 4 9.60 3.31 1.22
N GLY A 5 8.92 3.97 2.13
CA GLY A 5 7.79 4.87 1.88
C GLY A 5 6.77 4.85 3.01
N SER A 6 5.83 5.76 3.02
CA SER A 6 4.77 5.80 4.03
C SER A 6 3.76 4.65 3.82
N VAL A 7 3.35 4.41 2.57
CA VAL A 7 2.41 3.35 2.18
C VAL A 7 2.99 2.55 1.00
N GLY A 8 2.65 1.28 0.89
CA GLY A 8 2.98 0.44 -0.28
C GLY A 8 4.30 -0.33 -0.20
N LYS A 9 5.14 -0.13 0.81
CA LYS A 9 6.45 -0.80 0.97
C LYS A 9 6.38 -2.31 0.76
N THR A 10 5.59 -3.00 1.56
CA THR A 10 5.49 -4.48 1.56
C THR A 10 5.02 -5.00 0.19
N THR A 11 3.96 -4.40 -0.36
CA THR A 11 3.42 -4.82 -1.67
C THR A 11 4.43 -4.56 -2.78
N THR A 12 5.13 -3.40 -2.75
CA THR A 12 6.18 -3.09 -3.74
C THR A 12 7.34 -4.07 -3.63
N ARG A 13 7.84 -4.36 -2.41
CA ARG A 13 8.86 -5.38 -2.18
C ARG A 13 8.45 -6.74 -2.76
N GLU A 14 7.22 -7.18 -2.50
CA GLU A 14 6.71 -8.46 -3.02
C GLU A 14 6.60 -8.48 -4.53
N MET A 15 6.12 -7.39 -5.14
CA MET A 15 6.03 -7.28 -6.59
C MET A 15 7.42 -7.24 -7.24
N ILE A 16 8.38 -6.51 -6.66
CA ILE A 16 9.77 -6.53 -7.13
C ILE A 16 10.35 -7.95 -7.00
N THR A 17 10.15 -8.60 -5.86
CA THR A 17 10.60 -9.99 -5.65
C THR A 17 10.02 -10.92 -6.70
N ALA A 18 8.70 -10.82 -6.98
CA ALA A 18 8.06 -11.64 -8.00
C ALA A 18 8.60 -11.37 -9.41
N ALA A 19 8.79 -10.09 -9.78
CA ALA A 19 9.30 -9.70 -11.09
C ALA A 19 10.76 -10.14 -11.30
N VAL A 20 11.62 -9.94 -10.30
CA VAL A 20 13.03 -10.32 -10.34
C VAL A 20 13.19 -11.84 -10.33
N SER A 21 12.40 -12.56 -9.54
CA SER A 21 12.42 -14.03 -9.46
C SER A 21 12.02 -14.71 -10.76
N ALA A 22 11.44 -13.99 -11.72
CA ALA A 22 11.19 -14.50 -13.06
C ALA A 22 12.47 -14.74 -13.90
N GLY A 23 13.63 -14.24 -13.44
CA GLY A 23 14.89 -14.40 -14.12
C GLY A 23 16.12 -14.62 -13.24
N MET A 24 16.03 -14.40 -11.92
CA MET A 24 17.16 -14.40 -10.98
C MET A 24 16.74 -15.03 -9.65
N LYS A 25 17.69 -15.55 -8.87
CA LYS A 25 17.43 -15.98 -7.49
C LYS A 25 17.35 -14.75 -6.57
N CYS A 26 16.19 -14.53 -5.99
CA CYS A 26 15.89 -13.34 -5.21
C CYS A 26 15.69 -13.67 -3.72
N PHE A 27 16.48 -13.05 -2.84
CA PHE A 27 16.24 -13.00 -1.41
C PHE A 27 15.38 -11.78 -1.07
N HIS A 28 14.60 -11.82 0.00
CA HIS A 28 13.79 -10.68 0.42
C HIS A 28 13.51 -10.67 1.92
N THR A 29 13.19 -9.49 2.46
CA THR A 29 12.70 -9.34 3.84
C THR A 29 11.44 -10.17 4.05
N GLU A 30 11.42 -11.06 5.03
CA GLU A 30 10.26 -11.84 5.41
C GLU A 30 9.37 -11.08 6.40
N GLY A 31 8.05 -11.22 6.26
CA GLY A 31 7.08 -10.62 7.17
C GLY A 31 7.30 -9.10 7.34
N ASN A 32 7.52 -8.68 8.58
CA ASN A 32 7.77 -7.29 8.99
C ASN A 32 9.16 -7.09 9.64
N TYR A 33 10.15 -7.92 9.31
CA TYR A 33 11.53 -7.78 9.78
C TYR A 33 12.26 -6.64 9.05
N ASN A 34 11.68 -5.44 9.08
CA ASN A 34 12.05 -4.26 8.29
C ASN A 34 12.49 -3.05 9.17
N SER A 35 12.56 -3.23 10.49
CA SER A 35 13.01 -2.20 11.46
C SER A 35 14.49 -2.35 11.80
N VAL A 36 15.03 -1.41 12.58
CA VAL A 36 16.40 -1.45 13.08
C VAL A 36 16.76 -2.74 13.86
N TYR A 37 15.76 -3.46 14.35
CA TYR A 37 15.94 -4.77 14.99
C TYR A 37 15.73 -5.94 14.02
N GLY A 38 14.81 -5.80 13.08
CA GLY A 38 14.44 -6.84 12.12
C GLY A 38 15.42 -6.98 10.96
N GLU A 39 15.93 -5.88 10.45
CA GLU A 39 16.84 -5.87 9.31
C GLU A 39 18.13 -6.64 9.52
N PRO A 40 18.87 -6.51 10.66
CA PRO A 40 20.03 -7.34 10.93
C PRO A 40 19.72 -8.83 10.92
N ILE A 41 18.56 -9.24 11.42
CA ILE A 41 18.09 -10.63 11.39
C ILE A 41 17.85 -11.07 9.95
N THR A 42 17.23 -10.22 9.13
CA THR A 42 16.99 -10.48 7.70
C THR A 42 18.34 -10.69 6.99
N VAL A 43 19.27 -9.76 7.11
CA VAL A 43 20.60 -9.84 6.48
C VAL A 43 21.37 -11.09 6.92
N SER A 44 21.29 -11.47 8.22
CA SER A 44 21.98 -12.66 8.73
C SER A 44 21.52 -13.99 8.13
N ARG A 45 20.34 -14.01 7.48
CA ARG A 45 19.77 -15.19 6.77
C ARG A 45 20.15 -15.25 5.30
N MET A 46 20.77 -14.20 4.77
CA MET A 46 21.18 -14.15 3.37
C MET A 46 22.40 -15.06 3.16
N THR A 47 22.42 -15.78 2.05
CA THR A 47 23.50 -16.69 1.63
C THR A 47 24.00 -16.32 0.23
N ASP A 48 25.14 -16.84 -0.16
CA ASP A 48 25.77 -16.58 -1.47
C ASP A 48 25.00 -17.19 -2.68
N GLU A 49 23.89 -17.88 -2.42
CA GLU A 49 23.10 -18.49 -3.50
C GLU A 49 22.17 -17.51 -4.22
N TYR A 50 21.98 -16.31 -3.69
CA TYR A 50 21.07 -15.30 -4.23
C TYR A 50 21.83 -14.32 -5.12
N ASP A 51 21.22 -13.98 -6.27
CA ASP A 51 21.76 -12.99 -7.19
C ASP A 51 21.39 -11.57 -6.75
N VAL A 52 20.22 -11.40 -6.12
CA VAL A 52 19.64 -10.13 -5.69
C VAL A 52 18.98 -10.28 -4.32
N ALA A 53 19.11 -9.23 -3.48
CA ALA A 53 18.36 -9.10 -2.24
C ALA A 53 17.45 -7.87 -2.29
N VAL A 54 16.17 -8.02 -1.88
CA VAL A 54 15.16 -6.96 -1.80
C VAL A 54 14.79 -6.73 -0.34
N PHE A 55 15.28 -5.63 0.23
CA PHE A 55 15.03 -5.25 1.61
C PHE A 55 13.86 -4.26 1.69
N GLU A 56 12.99 -4.45 2.67
CA GLU A 56 11.99 -3.46 3.06
C GLU A 56 12.50 -2.68 4.26
N LEU A 57 12.65 -1.36 4.13
CA LEU A 57 13.14 -0.50 5.20
C LEU A 57 11.97 0.32 5.78
N GLY A 58 11.54 -0.05 6.98
CA GLY A 58 10.48 0.61 7.74
C GLY A 58 11.07 1.48 8.84
N ILE A 59 10.65 2.73 8.89
CA ILE A 59 11.06 3.69 9.91
C ILE A 59 9.87 4.18 10.71
N GLY A 60 10.04 4.32 12.02
CA GLY A 60 9.11 4.93 12.96
C GLY A 60 9.64 6.25 13.52
N GLU A 61 10.95 6.39 13.69
CA GLU A 61 11.59 7.54 14.32
C GLU A 61 12.68 8.15 13.43
N PRO A 62 13.02 9.45 13.63
CA PRO A 62 14.13 10.10 12.93
C PRO A 62 15.49 9.43 13.21
N GLY A 63 16.30 9.25 12.16
CA GLY A 63 17.64 8.66 12.21
C GLY A 63 17.69 7.15 12.00
N GLU A 64 16.53 6.46 11.98
CA GLU A 64 16.49 5.01 11.74
C GLU A 64 16.90 4.64 10.32
N MET A 65 16.59 5.50 9.32
CA MET A 65 16.96 5.22 7.94
C MET A 65 18.48 5.16 7.75
N ASP A 66 19.24 5.99 8.44
CA ASP A 66 20.70 5.97 8.37
C ASP A 66 21.26 4.61 8.86
N ILE A 67 20.70 4.06 9.95
CA ILE A 67 21.07 2.74 10.47
C ILE A 67 20.71 1.63 9.50
N LEU A 68 19.49 1.64 8.98
CA LEU A 68 18.99 0.61 8.08
C LEU A 68 19.76 0.58 6.76
N THR A 69 20.08 1.74 6.20
CA THR A 69 20.79 1.81 4.93
C THR A 69 22.27 1.45 5.06
N ASP A 70 22.89 1.70 6.23
CA ASP A 70 24.26 1.22 6.54
C ASP A 70 24.33 -0.32 6.60
N ILE A 71 23.26 -0.97 7.05
CA ILE A 71 23.15 -2.43 7.09
C ILE A 71 22.87 -2.99 5.68
N ALA A 72 21.90 -2.43 4.97
CA ALA A 72 21.41 -2.95 3.69
C ALA A 72 22.36 -2.65 2.51
N GLN A 73 23.10 -1.54 2.54
CA GLN A 73 24.00 -1.05 1.48
C GLN A 73 23.43 -1.26 0.06
N PRO A 74 22.27 -0.65 -0.27
CA PRO A 74 21.57 -0.95 -1.49
C PRO A 74 22.19 -0.28 -2.73
N ASP A 75 22.25 -0.97 -3.88
CA ASP A 75 22.59 -0.39 -5.18
C ASP A 75 21.39 0.29 -5.84
N ILE A 76 20.19 -0.16 -5.53
CA ILE A 76 18.91 0.34 -6.06
C ILE A 76 17.99 0.64 -4.90
N CYS A 77 17.45 1.85 -4.87
CA CYS A 77 16.46 2.29 -3.89
C CYS A 77 15.11 2.62 -4.54
N VAL A 78 14.04 2.37 -3.82
CA VAL A 78 12.68 2.74 -4.22
C VAL A 78 12.00 3.48 -3.08
N ILE A 79 11.42 4.65 -3.36
CA ILE A 79 10.53 5.37 -2.44
C ILE A 79 9.13 5.39 -3.02
N THR A 80 8.16 4.80 -2.30
CA THR A 80 6.79 4.64 -2.80
C THR A 80 5.96 5.91 -2.64
N THR A 81 5.90 6.46 -1.43
CA THR A 81 5.12 7.68 -1.12
C THR A 81 5.66 8.38 0.13
N ILE A 82 5.37 9.68 0.23
CA ILE A 82 5.53 10.47 1.44
C ILE A 82 4.13 10.79 1.97
N GLY A 83 3.81 10.30 3.15
CA GLY A 83 2.50 10.49 3.78
C GLY A 83 2.62 10.59 5.29
N VAL A 84 1.49 10.76 5.94
CA VAL A 84 1.39 11.04 7.38
C VAL A 84 1.55 9.82 8.30
N ALA A 85 1.87 8.63 7.75
CA ALA A 85 2.20 7.48 8.60
C ALA A 85 3.39 7.83 9.52
N HIS A 86 3.24 7.56 10.82
CA HIS A 86 4.20 7.89 11.88
C HIS A 86 4.49 9.39 12.04
N ILE A 87 3.57 10.28 11.61
CA ILE A 87 3.76 11.74 11.64
C ILE A 87 3.94 12.27 13.06
N GLU A 88 3.39 11.58 14.06
CA GLU A 88 3.55 11.87 15.47
C GLU A 88 5.03 11.97 15.87
N TYR A 89 5.86 11.07 15.35
CA TYR A 89 7.30 11.03 15.65
C TYR A 89 8.13 11.87 14.68
N MET A 90 7.72 11.95 13.42
CA MET A 90 8.41 12.72 12.38
C MET A 90 8.15 14.23 12.46
N GLY A 91 7.03 14.64 13.03
CA GLY A 91 6.63 16.03 13.23
C GLY A 91 6.11 16.74 11.98
N SER A 92 6.61 16.46 10.78
CA SER A 92 6.14 17.05 9.51
C SER A 92 6.36 16.13 8.31
N LEU A 93 5.62 16.39 7.20
CA LEU A 93 5.82 15.69 5.93
C LEU A 93 7.21 15.96 5.33
N GLU A 94 7.76 17.17 5.52
CA GLU A 94 9.11 17.53 5.11
C GLU A 94 10.16 16.68 5.83
N ASN A 95 9.99 16.46 7.12
CA ASN A 95 10.88 15.59 7.90
C ASN A 95 10.73 14.13 7.45
N THR A 96 9.50 13.66 7.23
CA THR A 96 9.24 12.31 6.70
C THR A 96 9.92 12.12 5.35
N ARG A 97 9.83 13.10 4.45
CA ARG A 97 10.52 13.09 3.15
C ARG A 97 12.04 13.05 3.33
N LYS A 98 12.59 13.94 4.15
CA LYS A 98 14.03 14.01 4.41
C LYS A 98 14.57 12.70 4.96
N GLU A 99 13.87 12.12 5.92
CA GLU A 99 14.25 10.85 6.53
C GLU A 99 14.22 9.71 5.52
N LYS A 100 13.15 9.60 4.70
CA LYS A 100 13.06 8.56 3.67
C LYS A 100 14.08 8.74 2.54
N LEU A 101 14.42 9.98 2.17
CA LEU A 101 15.48 10.28 1.19
C LEU A 101 16.86 9.88 1.72
N SER A 102 17.07 9.78 3.03
CA SER A 102 18.33 9.29 3.59
C SER A 102 18.66 7.84 3.17
N ILE A 103 17.71 7.11 2.59
CA ILE A 103 17.95 5.77 2.01
C ILE A 103 19.10 5.77 0.99
N ILE A 104 19.37 6.90 0.32
CA ILE A 104 20.45 7.03 -0.66
C ILE A 104 21.84 7.05 -0.04
N LYS A 105 21.98 7.31 1.27
CA LYS A 105 23.28 7.40 1.93
C LYS A 105 24.06 6.09 1.94
N GLY A 106 23.38 4.95 1.96
CA GLY A 106 24.00 3.63 1.86
C GLY A 106 24.30 3.19 0.43
N MET A 107 23.92 3.98 -0.59
CA MET A 107 24.20 3.62 -1.97
C MET A 107 25.65 3.92 -2.39
N GLY A 108 26.21 3.06 -3.23
CA GLY A 108 27.48 3.35 -3.91
C GLY A 108 27.33 4.44 -5.00
N GLU A 109 28.47 4.88 -5.57
CA GLU A 109 28.54 5.97 -6.56
C GLU A 109 27.64 5.77 -7.78
N ASN A 110 27.33 4.53 -8.17
CA ASN A 110 26.48 4.17 -9.31
C ASN A 110 25.04 3.81 -8.89
N GLY A 111 24.67 4.13 -7.66
CA GLY A 111 23.34 3.81 -7.14
C GLY A 111 22.22 4.51 -7.90
N THR A 112 21.07 3.86 -7.95
CA THR A 112 19.87 4.36 -8.65
C THR A 112 18.70 4.47 -7.68
N LEU A 113 17.98 5.60 -7.70
CA LEU A 113 16.78 5.81 -6.94
C LEU A 113 15.55 5.87 -7.86
N TYR A 114 14.53 5.09 -7.54
CA TYR A 114 13.21 5.18 -8.15
C TYR A 114 12.26 5.92 -7.22
N ILE A 115 11.61 6.97 -7.69
CA ILE A 115 10.61 7.73 -6.94
C ILE A 115 9.26 7.72 -7.63
N ASN A 116 8.20 7.66 -6.85
CA ASN A 116 6.85 7.86 -7.35
C ASN A 116 6.66 9.32 -7.80
N GLY A 117 6.60 9.56 -9.10
CA GLY A 117 6.43 10.90 -9.67
C GLY A 117 5.01 11.47 -9.53
N ASP A 118 4.01 10.62 -9.19
CA ASP A 118 2.67 11.09 -8.84
C ASP A 118 2.61 11.65 -7.39
N ASP A 119 3.67 11.45 -6.60
CA ASP A 119 3.79 12.02 -5.26
C ASP A 119 4.42 13.42 -5.35
N PRO A 120 3.68 14.49 -5.02
CA PRO A 120 4.17 15.86 -5.17
C PRO A 120 5.37 16.18 -4.28
N MET A 121 5.49 15.54 -3.11
CA MET A 121 6.59 15.73 -2.19
C MET A 121 7.91 15.15 -2.71
N LEU A 122 7.84 14.03 -3.44
CA LEU A 122 9.00 13.40 -4.09
C LEU A 122 9.34 14.10 -5.40
N TYR A 123 8.32 14.39 -6.23
CA TYR A 123 8.55 15.00 -7.54
C TYR A 123 9.16 16.39 -7.46
N ALA A 124 8.75 17.20 -6.46
CA ALA A 124 9.26 18.55 -6.26
C ALA A 124 10.78 18.63 -6.04
N VAL A 125 11.41 17.57 -5.55
CA VAL A 125 12.84 17.56 -5.19
C VAL A 125 13.68 16.64 -6.07
N LYS A 126 13.11 16.06 -7.12
CA LYS A 126 13.77 15.03 -7.95
C LYS A 126 15.12 15.49 -8.54
N ASP A 127 15.22 16.75 -8.93
CA ASP A 127 16.41 17.34 -9.56
C ASP A 127 17.47 17.77 -8.53
N GLU A 128 17.15 17.74 -7.23
CA GLU A 128 18.05 18.08 -6.12
C GLU A 128 18.74 16.84 -5.53
N ILE A 129 18.28 15.65 -5.89
CA ILE A 129 18.77 14.38 -5.34
C ILE A 129 20.12 14.03 -5.97
N PRO A 130 21.21 13.83 -5.18
CA PRO A 130 22.58 13.69 -5.70
C PRO A 130 22.90 12.26 -6.19
N CYS A 131 22.00 11.61 -6.91
CA CYS A 131 22.21 10.32 -7.54
C CYS A 131 21.36 10.19 -8.81
N LYS A 132 21.49 9.10 -9.52
CA LYS A 132 20.63 8.82 -10.67
C LYS A 132 19.20 8.55 -10.21
N VAL A 133 18.25 9.36 -10.67
CA VAL A 133 16.83 9.25 -10.33
C VAL A 133 16.03 8.83 -11.55
N TYR A 134 15.12 7.87 -11.36
CA TYR A 134 14.05 7.56 -12.28
C TYR A 134 12.69 7.81 -11.63
N THR A 135 11.78 8.39 -12.40
CA THR A 135 10.41 8.64 -12.00
C THR A 135 9.48 7.56 -12.54
N TYR A 136 8.54 7.09 -11.72
CA TYR A 136 7.46 6.22 -12.16
C TYR A 136 6.11 6.76 -11.71
N GLY A 137 5.05 6.55 -12.51
CA GLY A 137 3.72 7.04 -12.17
C GLY A 137 2.75 7.02 -13.35
N CYS A 138 1.59 7.65 -13.15
CA CYS A 138 0.53 7.77 -14.16
C CYS A 138 0.57 9.12 -14.87
N GLY A 139 1.22 10.12 -14.26
CA GLY A 139 1.37 11.47 -14.80
C GLY A 139 2.17 11.54 -16.09
N GLU A 140 2.15 12.69 -16.76
CA GLU A 140 3.00 12.93 -17.95
C GLU A 140 4.44 13.17 -17.54
N GLY A 141 5.38 12.82 -18.44
CA GLY A 141 6.79 13.06 -18.24
C GLY A 141 7.51 12.12 -17.29
N MET A 142 6.87 11.00 -16.91
CA MET A 142 7.51 9.95 -16.13
C MET A 142 8.41 9.07 -17.00
N ASP A 143 9.55 8.62 -16.46
CA ASP A 143 10.45 7.69 -17.16
C ASP A 143 9.78 6.34 -17.39
N PHE A 144 9.01 5.86 -16.39
CA PHE A 144 8.15 4.70 -16.48
C PHE A 144 6.71 5.14 -16.23
N ARG A 145 5.86 5.04 -17.23
CA ARG A 145 4.48 5.56 -17.15
C ARG A 145 3.45 4.47 -17.32
N ALA A 146 2.44 4.46 -16.46
CA ALA A 146 1.24 3.64 -16.66
C ALA A 146 0.16 4.44 -17.39
N THR A 147 -0.35 3.88 -18.49
CA THR A 147 -1.43 4.44 -19.31
C THR A 147 -2.53 3.41 -19.51
N ASN A 148 -3.69 3.81 -20.07
CA ASN A 148 -4.81 2.90 -20.37
C ASN A 148 -5.22 2.02 -19.18
N ILE A 149 -5.20 2.60 -17.96
CA ILE A 149 -5.47 1.89 -16.71
C ILE A 149 -6.94 1.53 -16.65
N ARG A 150 -7.22 0.25 -16.34
CA ARG A 150 -8.57 -0.27 -16.18
C ARG A 150 -8.61 -1.42 -15.18
N MET A 151 -9.75 -1.60 -14.54
CA MET A 151 -10.01 -2.71 -13.63
C MET A 151 -10.90 -3.74 -14.34
N GLU A 152 -10.39 -4.94 -14.58
CA GLU A 152 -11.06 -6.00 -15.33
C GLU A 152 -11.05 -7.31 -14.53
N ASP A 153 -12.23 -7.82 -14.18
CA ASP A 153 -12.42 -9.16 -13.56
C ASP A 153 -11.55 -9.45 -12.33
N GLY A 154 -11.32 -8.41 -11.49
CA GLY A 154 -10.50 -8.51 -10.30
C GLY A 154 -9.01 -8.25 -10.52
N TYR A 155 -8.64 -7.80 -11.71
CA TYR A 155 -7.28 -7.42 -12.09
C TYR A 155 -7.16 -5.91 -12.30
N SER A 156 -5.97 -5.36 -12.02
CA SER A 156 -5.55 -4.08 -12.57
C SER A 156 -4.83 -4.34 -13.89
N VAL A 157 -5.25 -3.68 -14.97
CA VAL A 157 -4.63 -3.81 -16.31
C VAL A 157 -4.22 -2.44 -16.79
N TYR A 158 -2.99 -2.31 -17.30
CA TYR A 158 -2.46 -1.06 -17.82
C TYR A 158 -1.39 -1.29 -18.88
N ASP A 159 -1.10 -0.27 -19.67
CA ASP A 159 0.05 -0.26 -20.56
C ASP A 159 1.19 0.51 -19.91
N MET A 160 2.31 -0.18 -19.63
CA MET A 160 3.56 0.45 -19.22
C MET A 160 4.25 1.02 -20.44
N VAL A 161 4.66 2.28 -20.36
CA VAL A 161 5.43 2.99 -21.40
C VAL A 161 6.79 3.36 -20.82
N HIS A 162 7.88 2.97 -21.51
CA HIS A 162 9.25 3.35 -21.20
C HIS A 162 10.03 3.56 -22.51
N GLY A 163 10.34 4.83 -22.85
CA GLY A 163 10.88 5.17 -24.16
C GLY A 163 9.92 4.75 -25.29
N ASP A 164 10.39 3.93 -26.22
CA ASP A 164 9.60 3.37 -27.33
C ASP A 164 8.87 2.06 -26.93
N ASP A 165 9.20 1.48 -25.79
CA ASP A 165 8.59 0.23 -25.31
C ASP A 165 7.20 0.46 -24.75
N VAL A 166 6.23 -0.36 -25.18
CA VAL A 166 4.87 -0.42 -24.63
C VAL A 166 4.54 -1.86 -24.30
N VAL A 167 4.27 -2.13 -23.03
CA VAL A 167 3.98 -3.47 -22.53
C VAL A 167 2.68 -3.47 -21.75
N THR A 168 1.70 -4.29 -22.16
CA THR A 168 0.47 -4.49 -21.37
C THR A 168 0.77 -5.37 -20.16
N VAL A 169 0.47 -4.85 -18.97
CA VAL A 169 0.68 -5.52 -17.68
C VAL A 169 -0.67 -5.83 -17.05
N LYS A 170 -0.83 -7.07 -16.60
CA LYS A 170 -2.01 -7.55 -15.88
C LYS A 170 -1.60 -7.99 -14.47
N VAL A 171 -2.17 -7.34 -13.45
CA VAL A 171 -1.83 -7.56 -12.04
C VAL A 171 -3.00 -8.19 -11.31
N GLY A 172 -2.79 -9.33 -10.65
CA GLY A 172 -3.83 -10.13 -9.98
C GLY A 172 -4.43 -9.51 -8.72
N VAL A 173 -4.23 -8.19 -8.51
CA VAL A 173 -4.82 -7.39 -7.44
C VAL A 173 -5.31 -6.06 -8.01
N MET A 174 -6.38 -5.51 -7.43
CA MET A 174 -7.00 -4.28 -7.90
C MET A 174 -6.42 -3.04 -7.20
N GLY A 175 -6.57 -1.89 -7.84
CA GLY A 175 -6.30 -0.57 -7.30
C GLY A 175 -5.13 0.16 -7.96
N LEU A 176 -5.29 1.48 -8.11
CA LEU A 176 -4.29 2.36 -8.74
C LEU A 176 -2.93 2.32 -8.02
N HIS A 177 -2.94 2.16 -6.69
CA HIS A 177 -1.72 1.99 -5.92
C HIS A 177 -0.96 0.71 -6.31
N ASN A 178 -1.67 -0.39 -6.65
CA ASN A 178 -1.05 -1.63 -7.13
C ASN A 178 -0.53 -1.51 -8.57
N VAL A 179 -1.15 -0.67 -9.39
CA VAL A 179 -0.58 -0.29 -10.70
C VAL A 179 0.79 0.38 -10.50
N ARG A 180 0.90 1.37 -9.59
CA ARG A 180 2.18 2.05 -9.31
C ARG A 180 3.23 1.09 -8.72
N ASN A 181 2.84 0.23 -7.79
CA ASN A 181 3.73 -0.75 -7.17
C ASN A 181 4.28 -1.75 -8.21
N SER A 182 3.43 -2.25 -9.12
CA SER A 182 3.86 -3.15 -10.20
C SER A 182 4.68 -2.42 -11.26
N LEU A 183 4.37 -1.16 -11.55
CA LEU A 183 5.11 -0.35 -12.51
C LEU A 183 6.58 -0.19 -12.09
N VAL A 184 6.85 0.19 -10.83
CA VAL A 184 8.23 0.27 -10.34
C VAL A 184 8.89 -1.10 -10.25
N ALA A 185 8.15 -2.17 -9.98
CA ALA A 185 8.70 -3.52 -10.01
C ALA A 185 9.13 -3.95 -11.44
N MET A 186 8.37 -3.56 -12.47
CA MET A 186 8.76 -3.72 -13.88
C MET A 186 10.04 -2.93 -14.20
N ALA A 187 10.13 -1.68 -13.75
CA ALA A 187 11.28 -0.80 -13.97
C ALA A 187 12.56 -1.37 -13.34
N VAL A 188 12.49 -1.77 -12.08
CA VAL A 188 13.61 -2.36 -11.33
C VAL A 188 14.07 -3.69 -11.96
N SER A 189 13.13 -4.59 -12.26
CA SER A 189 13.47 -5.89 -12.86
C SER A 189 14.12 -5.73 -14.23
N HIS A 190 13.68 -4.75 -15.01
CA HIS A 190 14.31 -4.41 -16.29
C HIS A 190 15.75 -3.91 -16.12
N GLN A 191 16.02 -3.02 -15.15
CA GLN A 191 17.38 -2.56 -14.84
C GLN A 191 18.30 -3.72 -14.47
N LEU A 192 17.77 -4.76 -13.83
CA LEU A 192 18.49 -5.98 -13.47
C LEU A 192 18.61 -6.99 -14.65
N GLY A 193 18.09 -6.66 -15.83
CA GLY A 193 18.19 -7.49 -17.04
C GLY A 193 17.10 -8.56 -17.18
N VAL A 194 16.03 -8.51 -16.38
CA VAL A 194 14.88 -9.40 -16.56
C VAL A 194 13.97 -8.83 -17.66
N PRO A 195 13.66 -9.59 -18.73
CA PRO A 195 12.79 -9.12 -19.81
C PRO A 195 11.38 -8.77 -19.31
N TYR A 196 10.77 -7.72 -19.85
CA TYR A 196 9.43 -7.24 -19.49
C TYR A 196 8.36 -8.34 -19.57
N GLU A 197 8.42 -9.23 -20.55
CA GLU A 197 7.46 -10.31 -20.75
C GLU A 197 7.50 -11.33 -19.60
N LYS A 198 8.68 -11.53 -19.00
CA LYS A 198 8.82 -12.44 -17.85
C LYS A 198 8.28 -11.79 -16.58
N SER A 199 8.65 -10.53 -16.34
CA SER A 199 8.22 -9.77 -15.17
C SER A 199 6.72 -9.54 -15.16
N SER A 200 6.11 -9.18 -16.30
CA SER A 200 4.66 -8.96 -16.40
C SER A 200 3.86 -10.23 -16.11
N LYS A 201 4.30 -11.39 -16.60
CA LYS A 201 3.65 -12.69 -16.32
C LYS A 201 3.67 -13.05 -14.84
N ALA A 202 4.69 -12.65 -14.08
CA ALA A 202 4.76 -12.91 -12.65
C ALA A 202 3.61 -12.24 -11.87
N PHE A 203 3.04 -11.15 -12.42
CA PHE A 203 1.94 -10.42 -11.76
C PHE A 203 0.54 -11.01 -12.00
N GLU A 204 0.33 -11.80 -13.05
CA GLU A 204 -1.00 -12.37 -13.36
C GLU A 204 -1.56 -13.20 -12.19
N ASN A 205 -0.71 -13.92 -11.49
CA ASN A 205 -1.06 -14.75 -10.34
C ASN A 205 -0.70 -14.12 -8.99
N PHE A 206 -0.24 -12.86 -8.99
CA PHE A 206 0.10 -12.16 -7.76
C PHE A 206 -1.16 -11.95 -6.89
N ARG A 207 -1.05 -12.24 -5.59
CA ARG A 207 -2.17 -12.13 -4.64
C ARG A 207 -1.88 -11.21 -3.46
N GLY A 208 -0.67 -10.74 -3.31
CA GLY A 208 -0.27 -9.84 -2.24
C GLY A 208 -0.59 -10.33 -0.82
N LEU A 209 0.11 -9.77 0.18
CA LEU A 209 -0.19 -10.03 1.60
C LEU A 209 -1.21 -9.07 2.18
N ARG A 210 -1.50 -7.98 1.46
CA ARG A 210 -2.45 -6.93 1.86
C ARG A 210 -3.73 -7.05 1.04
N GLN A 211 -4.82 -6.49 1.54
CA GLN A 211 -6.12 -6.48 0.86
C GLN A 211 -6.55 -7.87 0.39
N LYS A 212 -6.50 -8.85 1.29
CA LYS A 212 -6.90 -10.23 0.96
C LYS A 212 -8.38 -10.31 0.66
N VAL A 213 -8.73 -10.73 -0.55
CA VAL A 213 -10.11 -10.97 -0.94
C VAL A 213 -10.49 -12.42 -0.58
N ILE A 214 -11.36 -12.58 0.40
CA ILE A 214 -11.85 -13.86 0.90
C ILE A 214 -13.29 -14.03 0.42
N LYS A 215 -13.49 -14.92 -0.55
CA LYS A 215 -14.82 -15.26 -1.06
C LYS A 215 -15.37 -16.45 -0.28
N LEU A 216 -16.50 -16.28 0.40
CA LEU A 216 -17.18 -17.33 1.15
C LEU A 216 -18.34 -17.86 0.28
N PRO A 217 -18.26 -19.09 -0.27
CA PRO A 217 -19.27 -19.61 -1.20
C PRO A 217 -20.68 -19.63 -0.58
N GLY A 218 -21.66 -19.03 -1.29
CA GLY A 218 -23.03 -18.93 -0.81
C GLY A 218 -23.26 -17.96 0.35
N LYS A 219 -22.21 -17.22 0.74
CA LYS A 219 -22.23 -16.14 1.70
C LYS A 219 -21.79 -14.84 1.00
N TYR A 220 -20.91 -14.09 1.59
CA TYR A 220 -20.43 -12.77 1.17
C TYR A 220 -18.93 -12.78 0.85
N THR A 221 -18.43 -11.67 0.38
CA THR A 221 -16.99 -11.46 0.16
C THR A 221 -16.43 -10.51 1.21
N ILE A 222 -15.26 -10.84 1.76
CA ILE A 222 -14.52 -10.02 2.71
C ILE A 222 -13.24 -9.50 2.04
N ILE A 223 -12.96 -8.21 2.19
CA ILE A 223 -11.66 -7.62 1.87
C ILE A 223 -10.97 -7.36 3.22
N ASP A 224 -10.01 -8.22 3.56
CA ASP A 224 -9.19 -8.08 4.77
C ASP A 224 -8.00 -7.16 4.49
N ASP A 225 -8.06 -5.94 4.99
CA ASP A 225 -6.98 -4.95 5.00
C ASP A 225 -6.71 -4.42 6.42
N THR A 226 -6.76 -5.32 7.40
CA THR A 226 -6.74 -5.03 8.84
C THR A 226 -5.35 -4.87 9.44
N TYR A 227 -4.29 -4.94 8.64
CA TYR A 227 -2.91 -4.90 9.15
C TYR A 227 -2.48 -3.52 9.66
N ASN A 228 -2.78 -2.46 8.91
CA ASN A 228 -2.47 -1.08 9.30
C ASN A 228 -3.36 -0.09 8.53
N ALA A 229 -3.43 1.15 9.02
CA ALA A 229 -4.23 2.21 8.41
C ALA A 229 -3.51 3.55 8.44
N SER A 230 -3.70 4.32 7.38
CA SER A 230 -3.35 5.74 7.23
C SER A 230 -4.37 6.38 6.29
N PRO A 231 -4.51 7.71 6.25
CA PRO A 231 -5.50 8.38 5.41
C PRO A 231 -5.43 7.93 3.95
N ASP A 232 -4.24 7.91 3.36
CA ASP A 232 -4.04 7.50 1.96
C ASP A 232 -4.40 6.03 1.73
N SER A 233 -4.04 5.15 2.68
CA SER A 233 -4.36 3.74 2.55
C SER A 233 -5.84 3.45 2.75
N MET A 234 -6.54 4.22 3.60
CA MET A 234 -8.00 4.12 3.75
C MET A 234 -8.72 4.54 2.47
N LYS A 235 -8.32 5.67 1.88
CA LYS A 235 -8.86 6.15 0.59
C LYS A 235 -8.61 5.12 -0.53
N ALA A 236 -7.40 4.59 -0.64
CA ALA A 236 -7.04 3.59 -1.64
C ALA A 236 -7.85 2.28 -1.53
N SER A 237 -8.05 1.77 -0.31
CA SER A 237 -8.83 0.55 -0.09
C SER A 237 -10.32 0.78 -0.33
N THR A 238 -10.82 1.97 -0.01
CA THR A 238 -12.19 2.39 -0.35
C THR A 238 -12.41 2.37 -1.86
N ASP A 239 -11.47 2.89 -2.64
CA ASP A 239 -11.58 2.87 -4.11
C ASP A 239 -11.62 1.44 -4.65
N VAL A 240 -10.80 0.54 -4.11
CA VAL A 240 -10.85 -0.89 -4.48
C VAL A 240 -12.24 -1.48 -4.20
N LEU A 241 -12.81 -1.21 -3.01
CA LEU A 241 -14.17 -1.67 -2.68
C LEU A 241 -15.20 -1.10 -3.69
N CYS A 242 -15.09 0.18 -4.04
CA CYS A 242 -15.99 0.84 -4.97
C CYS A 242 -15.88 0.26 -6.40
N ASP A 243 -14.67 -0.06 -6.86
CA ASP A 243 -14.39 -0.59 -8.18
C ASP A 243 -14.77 -2.07 -8.35
N MET A 244 -14.86 -2.81 -7.24
CA MET A 244 -15.27 -4.22 -7.30
C MET A 244 -16.73 -4.34 -7.77
N LYS A 245 -16.96 -5.25 -8.71
CA LYS A 245 -18.32 -5.64 -9.11
C LYS A 245 -19.03 -6.29 -7.93
N CYS A 246 -20.23 -5.82 -7.59
CA CYS A 246 -21.05 -6.29 -6.49
C CYS A 246 -22.52 -6.24 -6.91
N GLU A 247 -23.20 -7.37 -6.85
CA GLU A 247 -24.66 -7.45 -7.10
C GLU A 247 -25.47 -7.14 -5.83
N GLY A 248 -24.84 -7.28 -4.66
CA GLY A 248 -25.38 -6.95 -3.36
C GLY A 248 -24.98 -5.56 -2.88
N LYS A 249 -24.80 -5.43 -1.57
CA LYS A 249 -24.40 -4.21 -0.87
C LYS A 249 -22.92 -4.17 -0.59
N LYS A 250 -22.38 -2.95 -0.45
CA LYS A 250 -21.01 -2.67 -0.06
C LYS A 250 -20.96 -2.09 1.34
N TYR A 251 -20.26 -2.76 2.23
CA TYR A 251 -20.02 -2.35 3.60
C TYR A 251 -18.55 -2.02 3.81
N ILE A 252 -18.27 -1.07 4.70
CA ILE A 252 -16.91 -0.75 5.10
C ILE A 252 -16.83 -0.61 6.62
N VAL A 253 -15.86 -1.29 7.25
CA VAL A 253 -15.53 -1.18 8.67
C VAL A 253 -14.21 -0.44 8.79
N LEU A 254 -14.22 0.71 9.45
CA LEU A 254 -13.04 1.56 9.64
C LEU A 254 -12.73 1.72 11.12
N GLY A 255 -11.52 1.31 11.51
CA GLY A 255 -10.97 1.55 12.83
C GLY A 255 -10.06 2.78 12.85
N ASP A 256 -9.60 3.17 14.06
CA ASP A 256 -8.66 4.26 14.21
C ASP A 256 -7.38 4.06 13.39
N MET A 257 -6.88 5.17 12.88
CA MET A 257 -5.52 5.33 12.36
C MET A 257 -4.63 5.83 13.50
N LEU A 258 -3.73 5.00 13.98
CA LEU A 258 -2.84 5.32 15.10
C LEU A 258 -1.60 6.10 14.63
N GLU A 259 -0.88 6.73 15.57
CA GLU A 259 0.39 7.44 15.35
C GLU A 259 0.27 8.68 14.44
N LEU A 260 -0.91 9.30 14.44
CA LEU A 260 -1.17 10.54 13.69
C LEU A 260 -0.99 11.82 14.52
N GLY A 261 -0.72 11.69 15.84
CA GLY A 261 -0.50 12.80 16.75
C GLY A 261 -1.72 13.71 16.91
N GLU A 262 -1.48 15.00 17.19
CA GLU A 262 -2.52 15.99 17.49
C GLU A 262 -3.56 16.18 16.36
N LYS A 263 -3.20 15.86 15.12
CA LYS A 263 -4.09 15.98 13.95
C LYS A 263 -4.90 14.72 13.64
N SER A 264 -4.91 13.75 14.55
CA SER A 264 -5.63 12.49 14.33
C SER A 264 -7.10 12.71 13.95
N ASP A 265 -7.81 13.57 14.68
CA ASP A 265 -9.21 13.92 14.41
C ASP A 265 -9.40 14.55 13.03
N GLU A 266 -8.50 15.45 12.62
CA GLU A 266 -8.54 16.11 11.31
C GLU A 266 -8.40 15.09 10.17
N TYR A 267 -7.43 14.18 10.28
CA TYR A 267 -7.21 13.14 9.27
C TYR A 267 -8.36 12.13 9.18
N HIS A 268 -8.97 11.77 10.32
CA HIS A 268 -10.15 10.91 10.30
C HIS A 268 -11.36 11.62 9.67
N TYR A 269 -11.54 12.90 9.97
CA TYR A 269 -12.59 13.72 9.37
C TYR A 269 -12.44 13.81 7.85
N GLU A 270 -11.21 14.03 7.33
CA GLU A 270 -10.91 14.01 5.89
C GLU A 270 -11.24 12.70 5.21
N VAL A 271 -11.00 11.56 5.88
CA VAL A 271 -11.43 10.25 5.36
C VAL A 271 -12.95 10.19 5.26
N GLY A 272 -13.68 10.70 6.25
CA GLY A 272 -15.14 10.80 6.19
C GLY A 272 -15.62 11.68 5.03
N GLU A 273 -14.98 12.83 4.81
CA GLU A 273 -15.26 13.69 3.65
C GLU A 273 -15.05 12.94 2.32
N TYR A 274 -13.96 12.18 2.22
CA TYR A 274 -13.67 11.37 1.03
C TYR A 274 -14.74 10.31 0.74
N LEU A 275 -15.38 9.77 1.78
CA LEU A 275 -16.41 8.74 1.65
C LEU A 275 -17.78 9.29 1.18
N ARG A 276 -18.03 10.60 1.28
CA ARG A 276 -19.35 11.22 1.01
C ARG A 276 -19.95 10.85 -0.34
N ASP A 277 -19.11 10.81 -1.38
CA ASP A 277 -19.54 10.56 -2.76
C ASP A 277 -19.30 9.10 -3.20
N LYS A 278 -18.85 8.24 -2.28
CA LYS A 278 -18.56 6.84 -2.60
C LYS A 278 -19.82 5.99 -2.53
N LYS A 279 -19.96 5.06 -3.46
CA LYS A 279 -21.08 4.12 -3.51
C LYS A 279 -20.91 3.00 -2.48
N ILE A 280 -21.13 3.34 -1.23
CA ILE A 280 -21.05 2.44 -0.07
C ILE A 280 -22.40 2.49 0.64
N ASP A 281 -23.00 1.35 0.92
CA ASP A 281 -24.32 1.29 1.54
C ASP A 281 -24.27 1.58 3.05
N GLU A 282 -23.20 1.14 3.72
CA GLU A 282 -23.06 1.36 5.16
C GLU A 282 -21.59 1.48 5.57
N VAL A 283 -21.30 2.50 6.39
CA VAL A 283 -20.00 2.75 7.01
C VAL A 283 -20.09 2.46 8.50
N ILE A 284 -19.27 1.55 8.96
CA ILE A 284 -19.18 1.09 10.34
C ILE A 284 -17.87 1.63 10.90
N VAL A 285 -17.89 2.32 12.04
CA VAL A 285 -16.68 2.85 12.66
C VAL A 285 -16.47 2.25 14.06
N ILE A 286 -15.20 2.07 14.42
CA ILE A 286 -14.76 1.63 15.76
C ILE A 286 -13.51 2.40 16.17
N GLY A 287 -13.51 2.91 17.38
CA GLY A 287 -12.44 3.70 17.97
C GLY A 287 -12.87 5.09 18.31
N GLU A 288 -12.01 5.83 19.00
CA GLU A 288 -12.27 7.20 19.45
C GLU A 288 -12.19 8.20 18.30
N HIS A 289 -11.11 8.14 17.52
CA HIS A 289 -10.88 9.05 16.40
C HIS A 289 -11.74 8.69 15.18
N ALA A 290 -12.07 7.41 14.97
CA ALA A 290 -12.91 6.99 13.85
C ALA A 290 -14.34 7.57 13.94
N GLN A 291 -14.79 8.06 15.12
CA GLN A 291 -16.04 8.82 15.24
C GLN A 291 -16.04 10.07 14.37
N LYS A 292 -14.86 10.66 14.06
CA LYS A 292 -14.74 11.83 13.17
C LYS A 292 -15.09 11.49 11.72
N ILE A 293 -14.87 10.26 11.30
CA ILE A 293 -15.34 9.76 10.00
C ILE A 293 -16.89 9.82 9.97
N LYS A 294 -17.52 9.32 11.04
CA LYS A 294 -18.98 9.36 11.18
C LYS A 294 -19.50 10.81 11.24
N GLU A 295 -18.87 11.68 12.03
CA GLU A 295 -19.24 13.10 12.12
C GLU A 295 -19.22 13.77 10.75
N ALA A 296 -18.17 13.53 9.95
CA ALA A 296 -18.05 14.08 8.61
C ALA A 296 -19.16 13.60 7.66
N LEU A 297 -19.54 12.32 7.77
CA LEU A 297 -20.64 11.76 6.97
C LEU A 297 -22.01 12.27 7.43
N ASP A 298 -22.26 12.36 8.73
CA ASP A 298 -23.51 12.83 9.29
C ASP A 298 -23.72 14.36 9.09
N ALA A 299 -22.64 15.11 8.92
CA ALA A 299 -22.70 16.57 8.64
C ALA A 299 -23.22 16.93 7.24
N CYS A 300 -23.37 15.96 6.36
CA CYS A 300 -23.86 16.13 4.99
C CYS A 300 -25.02 15.17 4.72
N ASP A 301 -25.95 15.59 3.84
CA ASP A 301 -26.89 14.66 3.22
C ASP A 301 -26.10 13.69 2.30
N THR A 302 -25.51 12.68 2.91
CA THR A 302 -24.84 11.61 2.15
C THR A 302 -25.86 10.84 1.37
N LYS A 303 -25.65 10.75 0.06
CA LYS A 303 -26.59 10.13 -0.86
C LYS A 303 -26.64 8.61 -0.69
N TYR A 304 -25.65 8.00 -0.05
CA TYR A 304 -25.42 6.56 -0.09
C TYR A 304 -25.24 5.90 1.27
N ALA A 305 -24.43 6.41 2.17
CA ALA A 305 -24.00 5.67 3.34
C ALA A 305 -24.87 5.89 4.59
N LYS A 306 -25.40 4.82 5.15
CA LYS A 306 -25.80 4.78 6.55
C LYS A 306 -24.54 4.66 7.42
N THR A 307 -24.47 5.35 8.56
CA THR A 307 -23.34 5.29 9.48
C THR A 307 -23.73 4.70 10.82
N VAL A 308 -22.93 3.78 11.33
CA VAL A 308 -23.07 3.19 12.66
C VAL A 308 -21.72 3.14 13.38
N SER A 309 -21.74 3.15 14.71
CA SER A 309 -20.50 3.03 15.49
C SER A 309 -20.62 1.92 16.54
N PHE A 310 -19.51 1.25 16.79
CA PHE A 310 -19.36 0.22 17.81
C PHE A 310 -18.12 0.49 18.67
N THR A 311 -18.08 -0.13 19.83
CA THR A 311 -16.94 -0.08 20.76
C THR A 311 -16.22 -1.42 20.88
N ASP A 312 -16.79 -2.47 20.31
CA ASP A 312 -16.31 -3.84 20.44
C ASP A 312 -16.29 -4.55 19.08
N THR A 313 -15.26 -5.34 18.82
CA THR A 313 -15.07 -6.07 17.56
C THR A 313 -16.04 -7.24 17.41
N GLU A 314 -16.43 -7.89 18.51
CA GLU A 314 -17.38 -9.01 18.50
C GLU A 314 -18.77 -8.51 18.13
N GLU A 315 -19.19 -7.34 18.65
CA GLU A 315 -20.47 -6.71 18.28
C GLU A 315 -20.53 -6.39 16.78
N ILE A 316 -19.41 -5.91 16.16
CA ILE A 316 -19.32 -5.68 14.73
C ILE A 316 -19.53 -6.99 13.96
N ALA A 317 -18.88 -8.06 14.38
CA ALA A 317 -19.01 -9.36 13.73
C ALA A 317 -20.46 -9.87 13.77
N ILE A 318 -21.10 -9.81 14.95
CA ILE A 318 -22.50 -10.21 15.14
C ILE A 318 -23.42 -9.35 14.25
N TYR A 319 -23.20 -8.04 14.23
CA TYR A 319 -23.97 -7.11 13.42
C TYR A 319 -23.87 -7.45 11.92
N LEU A 320 -22.63 -7.64 11.40
CA LEU A 320 -22.40 -8.00 10.01
C LEU A 320 -23.01 -9.35 9.64
N MET A 321 -22.88 -10.37 10.51
CA MET A 321 -23.49 -11.69 10.30
C MET A 321 -25.03 -11.63 10.19
N ALA A 322 -25.67 -10.75 10.96
CA ALA A 322 -27.12 -10.55 10.90
C ALA A 322 -27.57 -9.74 9.66
N LEU A 323 -26.70 -8.86 9.15
CA LEU A 323 -27.03 -7.90 8.11
C LEU A 323 -26.69 -8.41 6.70
N MET A 324 -25.51 -9.02 6.53
CA MET A 324 -24.96 -9.37 5.22
C MET A 324 -25.64 -10.58 4.58
N LYS A 325 -25.78 -10.50 3.28
CA LYS A 325 -26.42 -11.51 2.42
C LYS A 325 -25.39 -12.04 1.40
N PRO A 326 -25.68 -13.14 0.72
CA PRO A 326 -24.94 -13.54 -0.45
C PRO A 326 -24.79 -12.35 -1.44
N GLU A 327 -23.65 -12.27 -2.13
CA GLU A 327 -23.26 -11.22 -3.06
C GLU A 327 -22.86 -9.87 -2.42
N ASP A 328 -23.00 -9.71 -1.10
CA ASP A 328 -22.49 -8.52 -0.40
C ASP A 328 -20.96 -8.54 -0.27
N ILE A 329 -20.36 -7.36 -0.17
CA ILE A 329 -18.93 -7.20 0.05
C ILE A 329 -18.70 -6.33 1.28
N VAL A 330 -17.78 -6.73 2.16
CA VAL A 330 -17.31 -5.91 3.27
C VAL A 330 -15.80 -5.72 3.21
N LEU A 331 -15.35 -4.47 3.33
CA LEU A 331 -13.95 -4.12 3.58
C LEU A 331 -13.75 -3.84 5.06
N LEU A 332 -12.70 -4.43 5.66
CA LEU A 332 -12.29 -4.13 7.03
C LEU A 332 -10.90 -3.51 7.02
N LYS A 333 -10.75 -2.31 7.62
CA LYS A 333 -9.48 -1.59 7.68
C LYS A 333 -9.34 -0.75 8.95
N GLY A 334 -8.19 -0.87 9.60
CA GLY A 334 -7.80 -0.12 10.79
C GLY A 334 -6.35 -0.37 11.13
N SER A 335 -5.77 0.41 12.02
CA SER A 335 -4.46 0.11 12.58
C SER A 335 -4.49 -1.23 13.32
N ASN A 336 -3.35 -1.92 13.37
CA ASN A 336 -3.26 -3.26 13.97
C ASN A 336 -3.78 -3.31 15.42
N GLY A 337 -3.56 -2.24 16.18
CA GLY A 337 -4.07 -2.11 17.56
C GLY A 337 -5.60 -2.14 17.68
N MET A 338 -6.34 -1.89 16.59
CA MET A 338 -7.81 -1.97 16.57
C MET A 338 -8.32 -3.40 16.45
N LYS A 339 -7.47 -4.39 16.22
CA LYS A 339 -7.78 -5.84 16.20
C LYS A 339 -8.92 -6.24 15.26
N LEU A 340 -9.14 -5.49 14.18
CA LEU A 340 -10.19 -5.81 13.21
C LEU A 340 -10.01 -7.18 12.54
N SER A 341 -8.81 -7.76 12.60
CA SER A 341 -8.57 -9.16 12.20
C SER A 341 -9.40 -10.17 13.00
N GLU A 342 -9.81 -9.86 14.24
CA GLU A 342 -10.72 -10.70 15.02
C GLU A 342 -12.11 -10.77 14.37
N VAL A 343 -12.61 -9.63 13.86
CA VAL A 343 -13.87 -9.60 13.09
C VAL A 343 -13.77 -10.50 11.85
N VAL A 344 -12.67 -10.40 11.11
CA VAL A 344 -12.43 -11.26 9.92
C VAL A 344 -12.44 -12.73 10.33
N ASN A 345 -11.76 -13.09 11.42
CA ASN A 345 -11.71 -14.48 11.91
C ASN A 345 -13.11 -15.01 12.28
N ILE A 346 -13.95 -14.20 12.94
CA ILE A 346 -15.32 -14.61 13.30
C ILE A 346 -16.17 -14.78 12.04
N LEU A 347 -16.07 -13.86 11.07
CA LEU A 347 -16.87 -13.92 9.83
C LEU A 347 -16.47 -15.07 8.90
N THR A 348 -15.25 -15.61 9.03
CA THR A 348 -14.74 -16.70 8.18
C THR A 348 -14.94 -18.08 8.76
N ASN A 349 -15.23 -18.21 10.07
CA ASN A 349 -15.54 -19.46 10.76
C ASN A 349 -17.05 -19.75 10.72
#